data_c1f8a875fab951d55c059c2a521a3dc1
#
_entry.id   c1f8a875fab951d55c059c2a521a3dc1
#
_cell.length_a   1.000
_cell.length_b   1.000
_cell.length_c   1.000
_cell.angle_alpha   90.00
_cell.angle_beta   90.00
_cell.angle_gamma   90.00
#
_symmetry.space_group_name_H-M   'P 1'
#
loop_
_entity.id
_entity.type
_entity.pdbx_description
1 polymer ?
#
loop_
_entity_poly.entity_id
_entity_poly.type
_entity_poly.pdbx_seq_one_letter_code
_entity_poly.pdbx_strand_id
1 'polypeptide(L)'
;MAATLHSYLELVRFSHTIFAMPFAIMSGMIAARIEVAENPQLSAFHWLKLAIGIVVCMATARTAAMAFNRLVDREIDARNPRTADRHLPKGLLSVSDVQRLVYSSSILFIGSTLLFLPNWLPATLSLPVLAWLLGYSYAKRFTPFAHVWLGTALGLTPLAAWIAVRGPAVLSNPSDIVPACVLALAVTAWVAGFDTIYACQDAAFDSNEHLQSLPARFGIKGALYISGFFHLLATVALLILPQTTPLVGSYTTWTVCGIAVLLVVEHLLVSSRDLSRINQAFFTVNAVIGLVLLAGISADLWLA
;
A
#
# COMPACT_ATOMS: atom_id res chain seq x y z
N MET A 1 22.00 2.31 -24.33
CA MET A 1 22.31 1.16 -23.42
C MET A 1 21.11 0.24 -23.43
N ALA A 2 21.33 -1.08 -23.44
CA ALA A 2 20.21 -2.02 -23.31
C ALA A 2 19.60 -1.91 -21.90
N ALA A 3 18.27 -1.82 -21.81
CA ALA A 3 17.56 -1.81 -20.55
C ALA A 3 17.78 -3.16 -19.83
N THR A 4 18.31 -3.12 -18.60
CA THR A 4 18.57 -4.32 -17.80
C THR A 4 17.40 -4.58 -16.85
N LEU A 5 17.22 -5.84 -16.41
CA LEU A 5 16.23 -6.18 -15.39
C LEU A 5 16.39 -5.30 -14.14
N HIS A 6 17.63 -5.02 -13.75
CA HIS A 6 17.96 -4.14 -12.63
C HIS A 6 17.33 -2.75 -12.78
N SER A 7 17.47 -2.13 -13.98
CA SER A 7 16.88 -0.81 -14.25
C SER A 7 15.36 -0.79 -14.11
N TYR A 8 14.66 -1.87 -14.46
CA TYR A 8 13.21 -1.99 -14.27
C TYR A 8 12.83 -2.17 -12.80
N LEU A 9 13.58 -2.99 -12.05
CA LEU A 9 13.34 -3.18 -10.61
C LEU A 9 13.57 -1.89 -9.83
N GLU A 10 14.60 -1.12 -10.18
CA GLU A 10 14.85 0.20 -9.60
C GLU A 10 13.77 1.22 -9.99
N LEU A 11 13.32 1.23 -11.25
CA LEU A 11 12.23 2.12 -11.72
C LEU A 11 10.99 1.99 -10.84
N VAL A 12 10.57 0.75 -10.55
CA VAL A 12 9.38 0.45 -9.73
C VAL A 12 9.68 0.44 -8.24
N ARG A 13 10.91 0.69 -7.83
CA ARG A 13 11.35 0.62 -6.43
C ARG A 13 10.85 -0.65 -5.75
N PHE A 14 11.23 -1.80 -6.30
CA PHE A 14 10.71 -3.10 -5.86
C PHE A 14 10.92 -3.37 -4.36
N SER A 15 12.01 -2.86 -3.77
CA SER A 15 12.25 -2.93 -2.32
C SER A 15 11.13 -2.34 -1.46
N HIS A 16 10.36 -1.39 -1.97
CA HIS A 16 9.22 -0.81 -1.24
C HIS A 16 7.98 -1.70 -1.21
N THR A 17 8.01 -2.87 -1.84
CA THR A 17 6.95 -3.89 -1.73
C THR A 17 6.78 -4.35 -0.27
N ILE A 18 7.82 -4.19 0.55
CA ILE A 18 7.78 -4.47 1.99
C ILE A 18 6.68 -3.69 2.74
N PHE A 19 6.22 -2.56 2.22
CA PHE A 19 5.16 -1.79 2.87
C PHE A 19 3.75 -2.37 2.66
N ALA A 20 3.48 -3.02 1.54
CA ALA A 20 2.15 -3.54 1.22
C ALA A 20 2.02 -5.05 1.50
N MET A 21 3.09 -5.82 1.30
CA MET A 21 3.07 -7.28 1.42
C MET A 21 2.63 -7.77 2.81
N PRO A 22 3.09 -7.21 3.94
CA PRO A 22 2.64 -7.66 5.25
C PRO A 22 1.11 -7.61 5.41
N PHE A 23 0.45 -6.59 4.87
CA PHE A 23 -1.01 -6.43 5.00
C PHE A 23 -1.80 -7.42 4.14
N ALA A 24 -1.29 -7.79 2.97
CA ALA A 24 -1.88 -8.89 2.19
C ALA A 24 -1.74 -10.22 2.94
N ILE A 25 -0.55 -10.47 3.51
CA ILE A 25 -0.29 -11.69 4.28
C ILE A 25 -1.20 -11.76 5.51
N MET A 26 -1.28 -10.70 6.31
CA MET A 26 -2.13 -10.65 7.51
C MET A 26 -3.59 -10.92 7.18
N SER A 27 -4.14 -10.18 6.22
CA SER A 27 -5.53 -10.34 5.80
C SER A 27 -5.78 -11.73 5.21
N GLY A 28 -4.88 -12.20 4.35
CA GLY A 28 -4.97 -13.53 3.75
C GLY A 28 -4.87 -14.66 4.80
N MET A 29 -4.03 -14.51 5.83
CA MET A 29 -3.91 -15.49 6.92
C MET A 29 -5.18 -15.54 7.79
N ILE A 30 -5.74 -14.39 8.16
CA ILE A 30 -7.01 -14.35 8.93
C ILE A 30 -8.12 -14.99 8.10
N ALA A 31 -8.28 -14.60 6.84
CA ALA A 31 -9.26 -15.17 5.92
C ALA A 31 -9.07 -16.68 5.74
N ALA A 32 -7.83 -17.14 5.57
CA ALA A 32 -7.52 -18.56 5.41
C ALA A 32 -7.84 -19.37 6.67
N ARG A 33 -7.59 -18.84 7.87
CA ARG A 33 -7.95 -19.52 9.13
C ARG A 33 -9.45 -19.75 9.25
N ILE A 34 -10.27 -18.76 8.86
CA ILE A 34 -11.73 -18.89 8.83
C ILE A 34 -12.12 -19.93 7.77
N GLU A 35 -11.58 -19.83 6.56
CA GLU A 35 -11.90 -20.73 5.44
C GLU A 35 -11.54 -22.19 5.73
N VAL A 36 -10.38 -22.44 6.37
CA VAL A 36 -9.99 -23.80 6.79
C VAL A 36 -10.96 -24.37 7.82
N ALA A 37 -11.46 -23.58 8.76
CA ALA A 37 -12.41 -24.02 9.76
C ALA A 37 -13.77 -24.40 9.14
N GLU A 38 -14.21 -23.68 8.12
CA GLU A 38 -15.46 -23.93 7.40
C GLU A 38 -15.32 -25.05 6.34
N ASN A 39 -14.16 -25.15 5.68
CA ASN A 39 -13.88 -26.04 4.55
C ASN A 39 -12.57 -26.83 4.74
N PRO A 40 -12.49 -27.76 5.73
CA PRO A 40 -11.23 -28.45 6.09
C PRO A 40 -10.73 -29.39 4.99
N GLN A 41 -11.55 -29.72 3.98
CA GLN A 41 -11.21 -30.59 2.85
C GLN A 41 -10.40 -29.90 1.73
N LEU A 42 -10.16 -28.59 1.80
CA LEU A 42 -9.41 -27.87 0.79
C LEU A 42 -7.96 -28.36 0.71
N SER A 43 -7.51 -28.66 -0.48
CA SER A 43 -6.19 -29.27 -0.73
C SER A 43 -5.05 -28.25 -0.53
N ALA A 44 -3.85 -28.75 -0.24
CA ALA A 44 -2.64 -27.94 -0.21
C ALA A 44 -2.40 -27.19 -1.54
N PHE A 45 -2.76 -27.81 -2.67
CA PHE A 45 -2.69 -27.19 -4.00
C PHE A 45 -3.60 -25.96 -4.10
N HIS A 46 -4.80 -26.01 -3.51
CA HIS A 46 -5.70 -24.86 -3.46
C HIS A 46 -5.03 -23.67 -2.76
N TRP A 47 -4.45 -23.89 -1.58
CA TRP A 47 -3.76 -22.84 -0.82
C TRP A 47 -2.53 -22.28 -1.52
N LEU A 48 -1.75 -23.15 -2.15
CA LEU A 48 -0.59 -22.75 -2.94
C LEU A 48 -1.01 -21.86 -4.13
N LYS A 49 -2.09 -22.24 -4.82
CA LYS A 49 -2.65 -21.48 -5.93
C LYS A 49 -3.10 -20.08 -5.49
N LEU A 50 -3.81 -19.97 -4.35
CA LEU A 50 -4.23 -18.69 -3.80
C LEU A 50 -3.02 -17.81 -3.41
N ALA A 51 -2.04 -18.37 -2.72
CA ALA A 51 -0.83 -17.65 -2.31
C ALA A 51 -0.06 -17.11 -3.52
N ILE A 52 0.17 -17.94 -4.54
CA ILE A 52 0.82 -17.53 -5.80
C ILE A 52 0.00 -16.43 -6.47
N GLY A 53 -1.32 -16.60 -6.56
CA GLY A 53 -2.22 -15.62 -7.17
C GLY A 53 -2.13 -14.25 -6.48
N ILE A 54 -2.16 -14.21 -5.16
CA ILE A 54 -2.04 -12.97 -4.37
C ILE A 54 -0.69 -12.30 -4.63
N VAL A 55 0.42 -13.05 -4.57
CA VAL A 55 1.77 -12.50 -4.79
C VAL A 55 1.93 -11.96 -6.20
N VAL A 56 1.47 -12.70 -7.21
CA VAL A 56 1.56 -12.26 -8.62
C VAL A 56 0.68 -11.04 -8.87
N CYS A 57 -0.56 -11.01 -8.36
CA CYS A 57 -1.44 -9.84 -8.47
C CYS A 57 -0.80 -8.61 -7.83
N MET A 58 -0.25 -8.74 -6.63
CA MET A 58 0.42 -7.63 -5.93
C MET A 58 1.63 -7.10 -6.71
N ALA A 59 2.50 -8.00 -7.17
CA ALA A 59 3.71 -7.63 -7.89
C ALA A 59 3.37 -6.92 -9.21
N THR A 60 2.41 -7.45 -9.97
CA THR A 60 2.02 -6.91 -11.27
C THR A 60 1.23 -5.61 -11.15
N ALA A 61 0.26 -5.52 -10.23
CA ALA A 61 -0.49 -4.28 -9.97
C ALA A 61 0.44 -3.13 -9.52
N ARG A 62 1.38 -3.42 -8.60
CA ARG A 62 2.37 -2.46 -8.14
C ARG A 62 3.29 -2.02 -9.28
N THR A 63 3.77 -2.97 -10.09
CA THR A 63 4.63 -2.66 -11.24
C THR A 63 3.90 -1.75 -12.22
N ALA A 64 2.64 -2.05 -12.57
CA ALA A 64 1.82 -1.21 -13.42
C ALA A 64 1.66 0.21 -12.85
N ALA A 65 1.27 0.32 -11.58
CA ALA A 65 1.04 1.61 -10.92
C ALA A 65 2.31 2.46 -10.85
N MET A 66 3.44 1.88 -10.44
CA MET A 66 4.70 2.61 -10.31
C MET A 66 5.28 3.01 -11.66
N ALA A 67 5.26 2.11 -12.65
CA ALA A 67 5.72 2.43 -14.01
C ALA A 67 4.84 3.52 -14.64
N PHE A 68 3.53 3.46 -14.45
CA PHE A 68 2.59 4.48 -14.93
C PHE A 68 2.83 5.84 -14.26
N ASN A 69 3.05 5.85 -12.95
CA ASN A 69 3.40 7.08 -12.22
C ASN A 69 4.67 7.73 -12.80
N ARG A 70 5.73 6.94 -13.06
CA ARG A 70 6.96 7.46 -13.68
C ARG A 70 6.71 8.04 -15.07
N LEU A 71 5.83 7.40 -15.84
CA LEU A 71 5.49 7.84 -17.20
C LEU A 71 4.72 9.15 -17.19
N VAL A 72 3.71 9.27 -16.33
CA VAL A 72 2.84 10.45 -16.17
C VAL A 72 3.64 11.64 -15.65
N ASP A 73 4.51 11.41 -14.66
CA ASP A 73 5.23 12.48 -13.95
C ASP A 73 6.61 12.80 -14.57
N ARG A 74 7.01 12.19 -15.71
CA ARG A 74 8.36 12.32 -16.28
C ARG A 74 8.84 13.76 -16.46
N GLU A 75 7.95 14.68 -16.88
CA GLU A 75 8.27 16.08 -17.11
C GLU A 75 8.38 16.86 -15.79
N ILE A 76 7.52 16.56 -14.83
CA ILE A 76 7.57 17.12 -13.49
C ILE A 76 8.84 16.63 -12.78
N ASP A 77 9.12 15.33 -12.88
CA ASP A 77 10.31 14.71 -12.30
C ASP A 77 11.62 15.32 -12.84
N ALA A 78 11.65 15.67 -14.13
CA ALA A 78 12.81 16.29 -14.75
C ALA A 78 13.10 17.70 -14.21
N ARG A 79 12.08 18.43 -13.76
CA ARG A 79 12.23 19.78 -13.17
C ARG A 79 12.51 19.76 -11.67
N ASN A 80 12.18 18.68 -10.96
CA ASN A 80 12.42 18.57 -9.54
C ASN A 80 13.84 18.07 -9.26
N PRO A 81 14.72 18.86 -8.59
CA PRO A 81 16.10 18.47 -8.28
C PRO A 81 16.22 17.10 -7.58
N ARG A 82 15.22 16.73 -6.76
CA ARG A 82 15.21 15.46 -6.01
C ARG A 82 14.93 14.25 -6.92
N THR A 83 14.24 14.44 -8.05
CA THR A 83 13.79 13.36 -8.93
C THR A 83 14.33 13.43 -10.35
N ALA A 84 15.08 14.48 -10.70
CA ALA A 84 15.71 14.64 -12.01
C ALA A 84 16.65 13.48 -12.38
N ASP A 85 17.19 12.79 -11.38
CA ASP A 85 18.06 11.62 -11.54
C ASP A 85 17.33 10.30 -11.81
N ARG A 86 15.99 10.31 -11.92
CA ARG A 86 15.20 9.11 -12.23
C ARG A 86 15.45 8.61 -13.65
N HIS A 87 15.11 7.35 -13.91
CA HIS A 87 15.43 6.64 -15.15
C HIS A 87 14.89 7.31 -16.43
N LEU A 88 13.64 7.82 -16.40
CA LEU A 88 13.05 8.50 -17.57
C LEU A 88 13.65 9.89 -17.81
N PRO A 89 13.75 10.81 -16.82
CA PRO A 89 14.43 12.09 -17.00
C PRO A 89 15.87 11.96 -17.49
N LYS A 90 16.63 10.99 -16.97
CA LYS A 90 18.01 10.72 -17.42
C LYS A 90 18.13 9.98 -18.75
N GLY A 91 17.04 9.55 -19.35
CA GLY A 91 17.08 8.78 -20.60
C GLY A 91 17.67 7.36 -20.46
N LEU A 92 17.76 6.82 -19.23
CA LEU A 92 18.24 5.45 -18.98
C LEU A 92 17.25 4.38 -19.45
N LEU A 93 15.96 4.73 -19.47
CA LEU A 93 14.88 3.96 -20.06
C LEU A 93 14.10 4.85 -21.02
N SER A 94 13.69 4.31 -22.16
CA SER A 94 12.83 5.03 -23.10
C SER A 94 11.37 5.05 -22.63
N VAL A 95 10.62 6.03 -23.08
CA VAL A 95 9.16 6.11 -22.86
C VAL A 95 8.47 4.83 -23.33
N SER A 96 8.87 4.29 -24.48
CA SER A 96 8.30 3.06 -25.03
C SER A 96 8.63 1.82 -24.20
N ASP A 97 9.79 1.76 -23.53
CA ASP A 97 10.11 0.67 -22.61
C ASP A 97 9.19 0.68 -21.39
N VAL A 98 8.98 1.87 -20.82
CA VAL A 98 8.10 2.02 -19.65
C VAL A 98 6.62 1.81 -20.02
N GLN A 99 6.18 2.27 -21.21
CA GLN A 99 4.83 1.95 -21.71
C GLN A 99 4.62 0.45 -21.86
N ARG A 100 5.59 -0.27 -22.45
CA ARG A 100 5.52 -1.75 -22.54
C ARG A 100 5.42 -2.41 -21.19
N LEU A 101 6.18 -1.92 -20.21
CA LEU A 101 6.11 -2.41 -18.83
C LEU A 101 4.72 -2.19 -18.21
N VAL A 102 4.11 -1.00 -18.39
CA VAL A 102 2.75 -0.70 -17.92
C VAL A 102 1.74 -1.65 -18.55
N TYR A 103 1.75 -1.81 -19.88
CA TYR A 103 0.78 -2.67 -20.57
C TYR A 103 0.95 -4.13 -20.18
N SER A 104 2.18 -4.65 -20.20
CA SER A 104 2.42 -6.06 -19.86
C SER A 104 2.06 -6.39 -18.41
N SER A 105 2.44 -5.51 -17.46
CA SER A 105 2.09 -5.72 -16.05
C SER A 105 0.60 -5.56 -15.78
N SER A 106 -0.11 -4.68 -16.49
CA SER A 106 -1.57 -4.54 -16.39
C SER A 106 -2.29 -5.79 -16.92
N ILE A 107 -1.87 -6.32 -18.07
CA ILE A 107 -2.43 -7.55 -18.64
C ILE A 107 -2.15 -8.73 -17.71
N LEU A 108 -0.93 -8.85 -17.19
CA LEU A 108 -0.57 -9.90 -16.25
C LEU A 108 -1.36 -9.79 -14.93
N PHE A 109 -1.60 -8.57 -14.43
CA PHE A 109 -2.45 -8.37 -13.25
C PHE A 109 -3.86 -8.90 -13.49
N ILE A 110 -4.52 -8.46 -14.57
CA ILE A 110 -5.88 -8.92 -14.89
C ILE A 110 -5.89 -10.44 -15.13
N GLY A 111 -4.95 -10.98 -15.89
CA GLY A 111 -4.85 -12.42 -16.17
C GLY A 111 -4.59 -13.25 -14.91
N SER A 112 -3.77 -12.75 -13.98
CA SER A 112 -3.48 -13.48 -12.73
C SER A 112 -4.69 -13.57 -11.79
N THR A 113 -5.68 -12.68 -11.90
CA THR A 113 -6.92 -12.80 -11.12
C THR A 113 -7.75 -14.04 -11.50
N LEU A 114 -7.53 -14.63 -12.68
CA LEU A 114 -8.16 -15.88 -13.08
C LEU A 114 -7.65 -17.09 -12.29
N LEU A 115 -6.53 -16.98 -11.59
CA LEU A 115 -6.05 -18.00 -10.67
C LEU A 115 -7.01 -18.22 -9.48
N PHE A 116 -7.88 -17.27 -9.19
CA PHE A 116 -8.84 -17.38 -8.09
C PHE A 116 -10.14 -18.11 -8.47
N LEU A 117 -10.33 -18.47 -9.74
CA LEU A 117 -11.52 -19.21 -10.16
C LEU A 117 -11.69 -20.53 -9.38
N PRO A 118 -12.95 -20.87 -8.99
CA PRO A 118 -14.22 -20.31 -9.46
C PRO A 118 -14.69 -19.00 -8.78
N ASN A 119 -13.91 -18.39 -7.89
CA ASN A 119 -14.20 -17.09 -7.32
C ASN A 119 -13.99 -15.98 -8.38
N TRP A 120 -15.07 -15.44 -8.93
CA TRP A 120 -15.04 -14.42 -10.00
C TRP A 120 -14.80 -12.99 -9.50
N LEU A 121 -14.95 -12.72 -8.19
CA LEU A 121 -14.82 -11.36 -7.65
C LEU A 121 -13.47 -10.71 -7.95
N PRO A 122 -12.31 -11.38 -7.77
CA PRO A 122 -11.03 -10.76 -8.12
C PRO A 122 -10.95 -10.36 -9.60
N ALA A 123 -11.50 -11.18 -10.51
CA ALA A 123 -11.49 -10.87 -11.94
C ALA A 123 -12.40 -9.68 -12.28
N THR A 124 -13.61 -9.63 -11.74
CA THR A 124 -14.55 -8.51 -11.96
C THR A 124 -14.07 -7.20 -11.37
N LEU A 125 -13.37 -7.24 -10.23
CA LEU A 125 -12.83 -6.07 -9.56
C LEU A 125 -11.47 -5.61 -10.13
N SER A 126 -10.82 -6.42 -10.97
CA SER A 126 -9.47 -6.12 -11.48
C SER A 126 -9.41 -4.79 -12.25
N LEU A 127 -10.37 -4.52 -13.11
CA LEU A 127 -10.41 -3.29 -13.91
C LEU A 127 -10.63 -2.02 -13.06
N PRO A 128 -11.67 -1.93 -12.18
CA PRO A 128 -11.83 -0.76 -11.33
C PRO A 128 -10.66 -0.56 -10.35
N VAL A 129 -10.07 -1.65 -9.83
CA VAL A 129 -8.86 -1.57 -9.00
C VAL A 129 -7.69 -1.02 -9.80
N LEU A 130 -7.43 -1.54 -11.00
CA LEU A 130 -6.36 -1.04 -11.85
C LEU A 130 -6.56 0.44 -12.20
N ALA A 131 -7.79 0.85 -12.56
CA ALA A 131 -8.11 2.24 -12.84
C ALA A 131 -7.84 3.15 -11.63
N TRP A 132 -8.18 2.71 -10.42
CA TRP A 132 -7.88 3.43 -9.17
C TRP A 132 -6.36 3.59 -8.95
N LEU A 133 -5.60 2.49 -9.13
CA LEU A 133 -4.16 2.46 -8.97
C LEU A 133 -3.43 3.36 -9.99
N LEU A 134 -3.89 3.41 -11.22
CA LEU A 134 -3.30 4.27 -12.25
C LEU A 134 -3.73 5.74 -12.05
N GLY A 135 -5.01 5.96 -11.71
CA GLY A 135 -5.59 7.29 -11.51
C GLY A 135 -4.90 8.12 -10.44
N TYR A 136 -4.35 7.47 -9.41
CA TYR A 136 -3.58 8.12 -8.36
C TYR A 136 -2.46 9.03 -8.91
N SER A 137 -1.83 8.66 -10.03
CA SER A 137 -0.74 9.42 -10.64
C SER A 137 -1.13 10.84 -11.07
N TYR A 138 -2.41 11.10 -11.24
CA TYR A 138 -2.92 12.43 -11.60
C TYR A 138 -3.37 13.26 -10.38
N ALA A 139 -3.49 12.65 -9.20
CA ALA A 139 -4.12 13.25 -8.03
C ALA A 139 -3.53 14.62 -7.66
N LYS A 140 -2.21 14.76 -7.62
CA LYS A 140 -1.52 16.03 -7.30
C LYS A 140 -1.84 17.19 -8.25
N ARG A 141 -2.45 16.94 -9.41
CA ARG A 141 -2.80 17.96 -10.40
C ARG A 141 -4.12 18.65 -10.08
N PHE A 142 -4.99 18.04 -9.25
CA PHE A 142 -6.32 18.58 -8.97
C PHE A 142 -6.77 18.48 -7.50
N THR A 143 -6.07 17.71 -6.65
CA THR A 143 -6.47 17.56 -5.24
C THR A 143 -5.26 17.51 -4.30
N PRO A 144 -5.34 18.18 -3.13
CA PRO A 144 -4.32 18.07 -2.09
C PRO A 144 -4.35 16.71 -1.37
N PHE A 145 -5.40 15.91 -1.56
CA PHE A 145 -5.58 14.60 -0.91
C PHE A 145 -4.95 13.43 -1.69
N ALA A 146 -3.94 13.71 -2.53
CA ALA A 146 -3.17 12.68 -3.23
C ALA A 146 -2.59 11.62 -2.25
N HIS A 147 -2.22 12.02 -1.04
CA HIS A 147 -1.72 11.15 0.02
C HIS A 147 -2.78 10.15 0.50
N VAL A 148 -4.03 10.58 0.62
CA VAL A 148 -5.17 9.70 0.95
C VAL A 148 -5.45 8.74 -0.19
N TRP A 149 -5.36 9.21 -1.45
CA TRP A 149 -5.52 8.33 -2.61
C TRP A 149 -4.45 7.25 -2.65
N LEU A 150 -3.18 7.60 -2.40
CA LEU A 150 -2.11 6.61 -2.24
C LEU A 150 -2.41 5.65 -1.08
N GLY A 151 -2.88 6.18 0.04
CA GLY A 151 -3.29 5.39 1.19
C GLY A 151 -4.37 4.37 0.85
N THR A 152 -5.44 4.78 0.15
CA THR A 152 -6.49 3.86 -0.31
C THR A 152 -5.96 2.84 -1.32
N ALA A 153 -5.04 3.23 -2.21
CA ALA A 153 -4.43 2.30 -3.15
C ALA A 153 -3.70 1.14 -2.44
N LEU A 154 -2.99 1.43 -1.32
CA LEU A 154 -2.39 0.39 -0.49
C LEU A 154 -3.42 -0.31 0.41
N GLY A 155 -4.43 0.41 0.89
CA GLY A 155 -5.55 -0.12 1.68
C GLY A 155 -6.42 -1.12 0.91
N LEU A 156 -6.42 -1.09 -0.42
CA LEU A 156 -7.04 -2.15 -1.23
C LEU A 156 -6.35 -3.51 -1.07
N THR A 157 -5.09 -3.56 -0.62
CA THR A 157 -4.32 -4.81 -0.50
C THR A 157 -4.94 -5.82 0.47
N PRO A 158 -5.28 -5.46 1.74
CA PRO A 158 -5.95 -6.40 2.63
C PRO A 158 -7.35 -6.79 2.13
N LEU A 159 -8.10 -5.90 1.51
CA LEU A 159 -9.41 -6.21 0.92
C LEU A 159 -9.27 -7.22 -0.23
N ALA A 160 -8.31 -7.00 -1.14
CA ALA A 160 -8.07 -7.88 -2.27
C ALA A 160 -7.64 -9.28 -1.81
N ALA A 161 -6.77 -9.38 -0.80
CA ALA A 161 -6.35 -10.67 -0.24
C ALA A 161 -7.52 -11.41 0.43
N TRP A 162 -8.38 -10.72 1.18
CA TRP A 162 -9.60 -11.30 1.76
C TRP A 162 -10.55 -11.81 0.70
N ILE A 163 -10.87 -10.98 -0.29
CA ILE A 163 -11.77 -11.33 -1.41
C ILE A 163 -11.20 -12.51 -2.21
N ALA A 164 -9.88 -12.58 -2.42
CA ALA A 164 -9.26 -13.69 -3.12
C ALA A 164 -9.51 -15.03 -2.40
N VAL A 165 -9.52 -15.04 -1.08
CA VAL A 165 -9.75 -16.24 -0.25
C VAL A 165 -11.25 -16.51 -0.04
N ARG A 166 -12.01 -15.48 0.38
CA ARG A 166 -13.39 -15.61 0.86
C ARG A 166 -14.44 -14.88 0.02
N GLY A 167 -14.16 -14.62 -1.26
CA GLY A 167 -15.08 -13.91 -2.13
C GLY A 167 -16.51 -14.47 -2.15
N PRO A 168 -16.73 -15.79 -2.27
CA PRO A 168 -18.07 -16.39 -2.19
C PRO A 168 -18.77 -16.15 -0.85
N ALA A 169 -18.03 -16.20 0.27
CA ALA A 169 -18.58 -15.90 1.61
C ALA A 169 -19.00 -14.44 1.73
N VAL A 170 -18.19 -13.51 1.21
CA VAL A 170 -18.52 -12.08 1.18
C VAL A 170 -19.80 -11.81 0.38
N LEU A 171 -20.04 -12.52 -0.72
CA LEU A 171 -21.28 -12.37 -1.52
C LEU A 171 -22.51 -12.88 -0.76
N SER A 172 -22.37 -13.95 0.03
CA SER A 172 -23.48 -14.50 0.81
C SER A 172 -23.73 -13.74 2.12
N ASN A 173 -22.66 -13.24 2.74
CA ASN A 173 -22.68 -12.46 3.97
C ASN A 173 -21.71 -11.28 3.88
N PRO A 174 -22.15 -10.07 3.53
CA PRO A 174 -21.30 -8.90 3.43
C PRO A 174 -20.52 -8.53 4.72
N SER A 175 -20.98 -8.99 5.90
CA SER A 175 -20.27 -8.74 7.16
C SER A 175 -18.96 -9.52 7.27
N ASP A 176 -18.78 -10.56 6.45
CA ASP A 176 -17.55 -11.37 6.43
C ASP A 176 -16.29 -10.52 6.15
N ILE A 177 -16.40 -9.46 5.35
CA ILE A 177 -15.26 -8.60 4.97
C ILE A 177 -14.89 -7.55 6.03
N VAL A 178 -15.65 -7.40 7.11
CA VAL A 178 -15.44 -6.31 8.10
C VAL A 178 -14.01 -6.26 8.65
N PRO A 179 -13.36 -7.38 9.03
CA PRO A 179 -11.97 -7.33 9.50
C PRO A 179 -11.01 -6.75 8.46
N ALA A 180 -11.18 -7.12 7.19
CA ALA A 180 -10.39 -6.58 6.09
C ALA A 180 -10.66 -5.09 5.83
N CYS A 181 -11.91 -4.63 6.01
CA CYS A 181 -12.27 -3.21 5.91
C CYS A 181 -11.59 -2.37 7.01
N VAL A 182 -11.57 -2.85 8.24
CA VAL A 182 -10.91 -2.18 9.37
C VAL A 182 -9.39 -2.13 9.12
N LEU A 183 -8.79 -3.23 8.67
CA LEU A 183 -7.38 -3.26 8.30
C LEU A 183 -7.07 -2.32 7.12
N ALA A 184 -7.95 -2.26 6.12
CA ALA A 184 -7.82 -1.36 4.98
C ALA A 184 -7.87 0.12 5.39
N LEU A 185 -8.77 0.47 6.32
CA LEU A 185 -8.85 1.82 6.89
C LEU A 185 -7.56 2.17 7.64
N ALA A 186 -7.05 1.25 8.45
CA ALA A 186 -5.79 1.43 9.17
C ALA A 186 -4.61 1.68 8.22
N VAL A 187 -4.49 0.85 7.17
CA VAL A 187 -3.44 1.00 6.14
C VAL A 187 -3.60 2.32 5.39
N THR A 188 -4.82 2.67 5.00
CA THR A 188 -5.12 3.93 4.29
C THR A 188 -4.65 5.14 5.11
N ALA A 189 -5.03 5.19 6.37
CA ALA A 189 -4.68 6.29 7.26
C ALA A 189 -3.17 6.32 7.56
N TRP A 190 -2.56 5.17 7.86
CA TRP A 190 -1.12 5.07 8.11
C TRP A 190 -0.29 5.53 6.91
N VAL A 191 -0.62 5.06 5.69
CA VAL A 191 0.07 5.46 4.46
C VAL A 191 -0.13 6.94 4.17
N ALA A 192 -1.35 7.47 4.31
CA ALA A 192 -1.62 8.89 4.13
C ALA A 192 -0.80 9.75 5.11
N GLY A 193 -0.62 9.28 6.34
CA GLY A 193 0.19 9.94 7.36
C GLY A 193 1.66 10.03 6.96
N PHE A 194 2.32 8.90 6.74
CA PHE A 194 3.76 8.90 6.44
C PHE A 194 4.08 9.51 5.07
N ASP A 195 3.21 9.34 4.06
CA ASP A 195 3.42 9.95 2.74
C ASP A 195 3.27 11.48 2.81
N THR A 196 2.40 11.99 3.69
CA THR A 196 2.30 13.43 3.98
C THR A 196 3.60 13.97 4.61
N ILE A 197 4.21 13.23 5.55
CA ILE A 197 5.53 13.58 6.10
C ILE A 197 6.57 13.62 4.98
N TYR A 198 6.62 12.56 4.17
CA TYR A 198 7.58 12.46 3.08
C TYR A 198 7.44 13.58 2.04
N ALA A 199 6.21 14.00 1.74
CA ALA A 199 5.91 15.06 0.80
C ALA A 199 6.38 16.45 1.28
N CYS A 200 6.66 16.65 2.57
CA CYS A 200 7.21 17.91 3.08
C CYS A 200 8.53 18.30 2.42
N GLN A 201 9.30 17.34 1.89
CA GLN A 201 10.53 17.60 1.13
C GLN A 201 10.27 18.35 -0.18
N ASP A 202 9.11 18.14 -0.79
CA ASP A 202 8.75 18.73 -2.08
C ASP A 202 7.85 19.96 -1.93
N ALA A 203 7.55 20.44 -0.72
CA ALA A 203 6.57 21.51 -0.46
C ALA A 203 6.81 22.77 -1.29
N ALA A 204 8.06 23.24 -1.37
CA ALA A 204 8.42 24.42 -2.14
C ALA A 204 8.31 24.17 -3.66
N PHE A 205 8.76 23.00 -4.12
CA PHE A 205 8.65 22.61 -5.53
C PHE A 205 7.18 22.45 -5.94
N ASP A 206 6.38 21.70 -5.16
CA ASP A 206 4.95 21.50 -5.44
C ASP A 206 4.20 22.85 -5.52
N SER A 207 4.51 23.82 -4.62
CA SER A 207 3.92 25.16 -4.68
C SER A 207 4.30 25.92 -5.92
N ASN A 208 5.58 25.89 -6.34
CA ASN A 208 6.07 26.60 -7.53
C ASN A 208 5.52 26.01 -8.83
N GLU A 209 5.31 24.69 -8.88
CA GLU A 209 4.75 23.98 -10.04
C GLU A 209 3.23 23.90 -10.01
N HIS A 210 2.57 24.61 -9.10
CA HIS A 210 1.10 24.59 -8.90
C HIS A 210 0.52 23.18 -8.66
N LEU A 211 1.35 22.26 -8.12
CA LEU A 211 0.90 20.94 -7.73
C LEU A 211 0.19 21.00 -6.37
N GLN A 212 -0.84 20.18 -6.24
CA GLN A 212 -1.64 20.11 -5.04
C GLN A 212 -1.08 19.03 -4.11
N SER A 213 -0.57 19.43 -2.96
CA SER A 213 -0.21 18.50 -1.87
C SER A 213 -0.58 19.13 -0.54
N LEU A 214 -0.71 18.29 0.50
CA LEU A 214 -1.02 18.82 1.85
C LEU A 214 0.05 19.82 2.33
N PRO A 215 1.37 19.54 2.15
CA PRO A 215 2.40 20.52 2.52
C PRO A 215 2.37 21.81 1.68
N ALA A 216 2.07 21.73 0.39
CA ALA A 216 1.96 22.92 -0.46
C ALA A 216 0.77 23.80 -0.07
N ARG A 217 -0.37 23.19 0.33
CA ARG A 217 -1.59 23.90 0.68
C ARG A 217 -1.65 24.43 2.12
N PHE A 218 -1.18 23.65 3.10
CA PHE A 218 -1.31 23.96 4.54
C PHE A 218 0.03 24.28 5.19
N GLY A 219 1.12 24.34 4.42
CA GLY A 219 2.47 24.46 4.92
C GLY A 219 2.95 23.20 5.65
N ILE A 220 4.27 23.12 5.90
CA ILE A 220 4.88 21.94 6.52
C ILE A 220 4.29 21.66 7.90
N LYS A 221 4.10 22.71 8.73
CA LYS A 221 3.53 22.56 10.08
C LYS A 221 2.11 21.98 10.04
N GLY A 222 1.25 22.51 9.17
CA GLY A 222 -0.13 22.02 8.99
C GLY A 222 -0.16 20.57 8.49
N ALA A 223 0.71 20.25 7.53
CA ALA A 223 0.83 18.89 7.01
C ALA A 223 1.25 17.87 8.09
N LEU A 224 2.19 18.23 8.97
CA LEU A 224 2.61 17.36 10.07
C LEU A 224 1.48 17.13 11.09
N TYR A 225 0.63 18.11 11.38
CA TYR A 225 -0.57 17.91 12.23
C TYR A 225 -1.59 16.99 11.56
N ILE A 226 -1.84 17.16 10.25
CA ILE A 226 -2.73 16.30 9.47
C ILE A 226 -2.20 14.87 9.44
N SER A 227 -0.90 14.70 9.25
CA SER A 227 -0.24 13.39 9.35
C SER A 227 -0.43 12.73 10.72
N GLY A 228 -0.27 13.49 11.81
CA GLY A 228 -0.51 13.01 13.17
C GLY A 228 -1.96 12.55 13.37
N PHE A 229 -2.93 13.26 12.81
CA PHE A 229 -4.33 12.84 12.82
C PHE A 229 -4.54 11.51 12.05
N PHE A 230 -3.92 11.34 10.89
CA PHE A 230 -3.98 10.09 10.15
C PHE A 230 -3.35 8.93 10.93
N HIS A 231 -2.21 9.13 11.59
CA HIS A 231 -1.58 8.10 12.41
C HIS A 231 -2.41 7.74 13.65
N LEU A 232 -3.10 8.72 14.26
CA LEU A 232 -4.06 8.46 15.32
C LEU A 232 -5.24 7.60 14.80
N LEU A 233 -5.80 7.95 13.63
CA LEU A 233 -6.89 7.19 13.00
C LEU A 233 -6.45 5.75 12.69
N ALA A 234 -5.23 5.56 12.18
CA ALA A 234 -4.67 4.23 11.92
C ALA A 234 -4.56 3.40 13.21
N THR A 235 -4.05 4.01 14.28
CA THR A 235 -3.93 3.36 15.60
C THR A 235 -5.29 2.94 16.15
N VAL A 236 -6.28 3.84 16.09
CA VAL A 236 -7.66 3.54 16.54
C VAL A 236 -8.26 2.40 15.72
N ALA A 237 -8.12 2.43 14.38
CA ALA A 237 -8.60 1.34 13.53
C ALA A 237 -7.95 0.00 13.89
N LEU A 238 -6.63 -0.02 14.13
CA LEU A 238 -5.93 -1.25 14.54
C LEU A 238 -6.39 -1.74 15.92
N LEU A 239 -6.74 -0.86 16.87
CA LEU A 239 -7.28 -1.23 18.18
C LEU A 239 -8.73 -1.79 18.09
N ILE A 240 -9.47 -1.45 17.03
CA ILE A 240 -10.80 -1.99 16.75
C ILE A 240 -10.71 -3.38 16.11
N LEU A 241 -9.63 -3.72 15.43
CA LEU A 241 -9.49 -4.96 14.66
C LEU A 241 -9.80 -6.23 15.52
N PRO A 242 -9.33 -6.39 16.76
CA PRO A 242 -9.67 -7.55 17.62
C PRO A 242 -11.16 -7.71 17.91
N GLN A 243 -11.95 -6.65 17.78
CA GLN A 243 -13.40 -6.68 18.00
C GLN A 243 -14.17 -7.19 16.78
N THR A 244 -13.53 -7.29 15.63
CA THR A 244 -14.14 -7.71 14.36
C THR A 244 -13.97 -9.20 14.06
N THR A 245 -13.05 -9.87 14.74
CA THR A 245 -12.81 -11.31 14.58
C THR A 245 -12.20 -11.90 15.87
N PRO A 246 -12.66 -13.08 16.32
CA PRO A 246 -12.10 -13.73 17.50
C PRO A 246 -10.67 -14.27 17.29
N LEU A 247 -10.17 -14.27 16.04
CA LEU A 247 -8.85 -14.77 15.69
C LEU A 247 -7.72 -13.78 16.01
N VAL A 248 -8.05 -12.52 16.31
CA VAL A 248 -7.10 -11.46 16.60
C VAL A 248 -7.35 -10.96 18.02
N GLY A 249 -6.33 -10.97 18.86
CA GLY A 249 -6.51 -10.78 20.31
C GLY A 249 -5.45 -9.91 20.97
N SER A 250 -4.92 -10.41 22.09
CA SER A 250 -4.04 -9.64 22.98
C SER A 250 -2.66 -9.36 22.41
N TYR A 251 -2.08 -10.30 21.66
CA TYR A 251 -0.76 -10.06 21.02
C TYR A 251 -0.82 -8.90 20.03
N THR A 252 -1.87 -8.86 19.19
CA THR A 252 -2.09 -7.72 18.28
C THR A 252 -2.31 -6.43 19.06
N THR A 253 -3.11 -6.45 20.13
CA THR A 253 -3.38 -5.25 20.94
C THR A 253 -2.09 -4.66 21.52
N TRP A 254 -1.24 -5.49 22.15
CA TRP A 254 0.05 -5.03 22.68
C TRP A 254 0.99 -4.55 21.58
N THR A 255 0.98 -5.22 20.45
CA THR A 255 1.74 -4.82 19.26
C THR A 255 1.31 -3.42 18.78
N VAL A 256 0.01 -3.16 18.73
CA VAL A 256 -0.53 -1.84 18.32
C VAL A 256 -0.12 -0.74 19.31
N CYS A 257 -0.08 -1.04 20.61
CA CYS A 257 0.47 -0.09 21.60
C CYS A 257 1.94 0.24 21.31
N GLY A 258 2.76 -0.75 20.97
CA GLY A 258 4.15 -0.53 20.53
C GLY A 258 4.24 0.28 19.23
N ILE A 259 3.37 0.02 18.25
CA ILE A 259 3.27 0.78 17.00
C ILE A 259 2.90 2.23 17.27
N ALA A 260 1.97 2.53 18.19
CA ALA A 260 1.62 3.88 18.59
C ALA A 260 2.85 4.66 19.10
N VAL A 261 3.73 4.01 19.87
CA VAL A 261 4.99 4.61 20.31
C VAL A 261 5.91 4.87 19.11
N LEU A 262 6.04 3.93 18.17
CA LEU A 262 6.86 4.13 16.96
C LEU A 262 6.33 5.29 16.10
N LEU A 263 5.02 5.45 15.96
CA LEU A 263 4.41 6.58 15.25
C LEU A 263 4.69 7.91 15.95
N VAL A 264 4.68 7.96 17.28
CA VAL A 264 5.12 9.16 18.03
C VAL A 264 6.60 9.45 17.76
N VAL A 265 7.47 8.44 17.79
CA VAL A 265 8.89 8.58 17.46
C VAL A 265 9.08 9.12 16.04
N GLU A 266 8.30 8.63 15.06
CA GLU A 266 8.33 9.14 13.69
C GLU A 266 8.08 10.65 13.63
N HIS A 267 7.08 11.14 14.34
CA HIS A 267 6.78 12.57 14.44
C HIS A 267 7.85 13.39 15.21
N LEU A 268 8.55 12.77 16.17
CA LEU A 268 9.67 13.42 16.88
C LEU A 268 10.95 13.53 16.02
N LEU A 269 11.10 12.68 15.01
CA LEU A 269 12.23 12.72 14.07
C LEU A 269 12.16 13.88 13.09
N VAL A 270 10.96 14.46 12.89
CA VAL A 270 10.71 15.47 11.84
C VAL A 270 10.01 16.70 12.45
N SER A 271 10.49 17.87 12.11
CA SER A 271 9.86 19.13 12.52
C SER A 271 9.74 20.07 11.34
N SER A 272 8.91 21.12 11.47
CA SER A 272 8.77 22.14 10.43
C SER A 272 10.05 22.95 10.17
N ARG A 273 11.06 22.85 11.06
CA ARG A 273 12.35 23.52 10.97
C ARG A 273 13.48 22.57 10.57
N ASP A 274 13.28 21.27 10.76
CA ASP A 274 14.30 20.26 10.45
C ASP A 274 13.65 19.04 9.78
N LEU A 275 13.97 18.85 8.50
CA LEU A 275 13.52 17.77 7.65
C LEU A 275 14.63 16.76 7.35
N SER A 276 15.80 16.88 7.96
CA SER A 276 16.99 16.07 7.64
C SER A 276 16.79 14.57 7.87
N ARG A 277 15.91 14.18 8.80
CA ARG A 277 15.63 12.79 9.16
C ARG A 277 14.37 12.19 8.50
N ILE A 278 13.78 12.88 7.53
CA ILE A 278 12.58 12.42 6.83
C ILE A 278 12.75 11.01 6.24
N ASN A 279 13.91 10.72 5.65
CA ASN A 279 14.15 9.40 5.08
C ASN A 279 14.17 8.30 6.15
N GLN A 280 14.71 8.58 7.34
CA GLN A 280 14.69 7.64 8.46
C GLN A 280 13.25 7.43 8.98
N ALA A 281 12.49 8.49 9.15
CA ALA A 281 11.08 8.43 9.52
C ALA A 281 10.30 7.59 8.50
N PHE A 282 10.41 7.92 7.20
CA PHE A 282 9.65 7.27 6.14
C PHE A 282 10.02 5.78 5.94
N PHE A 283 11.33 5.44 5.86
CA PHE A 283 11.72 4.07 5.50
C PHE A 283 11.87 3.15 6.72
N THR A 284 12.65 3.57 7.71
CA THR A 284 13.03 2.67 8.80
C THR A 284 11.86 2.40 9.74
N VAL A 285 11.18 3.45 10.18
CA VAL A 285 10.07 3.31 11.14
C VAL A 285 8.92 2.52 10.50
N ASN A 286 8.53 2.88 9.28
CA ASN A 286 7.38 2.26 8.62
C ASN A 286 7.64 0.80 8.17
N ALA A 287 8.89 0.45 7.81
CA ALA A 287 9.24 -0.96 7.56
C ALA A 287 9.11 -1.81 8.82
N VAL A 288 9.54 -1.27 9.98
CA VAL A 288 9.40 -1.97 11.27
C VAL A 288 7.93 -2.13 11.65
N ILE A 289 7.10 -1.09 11.50
CA ILE A 289 5.66 -1.14 11.82
C ILE A 289 4.96 -2.28 11.09
N GLY A 290 5.16 -2.41 9.78
CA GLY A 290 4.53 -3.47 8.98
C GLY A 290 4.91 -4.88 9.44
N LEU A 291 6.20 -5.09 9.75
CA LEU A 291 6.70 -6.39 10.20
C LEU A 291 6.27 -6.74 11.63
N VAL A 292 6.29 -5.76 12.52
CA VAL A 292 5.88 -5.94 13.92
C VAL A 292 4.38 -6.25 14.01
N LEU A 293 3.55 -5.57 13.21
CA LEU A 293 2.11 -5.87 13.15
C LEU A 293 1.85 -7.28 12.59
N LEU A 294 2.57 -7.67 11.54
CA LEU A 294 2.49 -9.03 11.00
C LEU A 294 2.86 -10.07 12.07
N ALA A 295 3.90 -9.83 12.86
CA ALA A 295 4.30 -10.73 13.93
C ALA A 295 3.24 -10.83 15.02
N GLY A 296 2.62 -9.70 15.43
CA GLY A 296 1.55 -9.68 16.45
C GLY A 296 0.30 -10.46 16.01
N ILE A 297 -0.18 -10.22 14.79
CA ILE A 297 -1.32 -10.97 14.22
C ILE A 297 -0.97 -12.45 14.07
N SER A 298 0.25 -12.77 13.60
CA SER A 298 0.69 -14.17 13.50
C SER A 298 0.72 -14.84 14.87
N ALA A 299 1.16 -14.14 15.93
CA ALA A 299 1.15 -14.68 17.27
C ALA A 299 -0.27 -15.00 17.77
N ASP A 300 -1.26 -14.12 17.54
CA ASP A 300 -2.66 -14.43 17.86
C ASP A 300 -3.17 -15.65 17.07
N LEU A 301 -2.84 -15.78 15.79
CA LEU A 301 -3.33 -16.87 14.94
C LEU A 301 -2.75 -18.25 15.29
N TRP A 302 -1.55 -18.33 15.91
CA TRP A 302 -0.82 -19.58 16.08
C TRP A 302 -0.47 -19.91 17.53
N LEU A 303 -0.49 -18.93 18.46
CA LEU A 303 -0.10 -19.12 19.86
C LEU A 303 -1.25 -18.92 20.86
N ALA A 304 -2.34 -18.27 20.43
CA ALA A 304 -3.58 -18.12 21.21
C ALA A 304 -4.61 -19.13 20.73
#